data_811bad17f7e81ec6a8b1508352b24016
#
_entry.id   811bad17f7e81ec6a8b1508352b24016
#
_cell.length_a   1.000
_cell.length_b   1.000
_cell.length_c   1.000
_cell.angle_alpha   90.00
_cell.angle_beta   90.00
_cell.angle_gamma   90.00
#
_symmetry.space_group_name_H-M   'P 1'
#
loop_
_entity.id
_entity.type
_entity.pdbx_description
1 polymer ?
#
loop_
_entity_poly.entity_id
_entity_poly.type
_entity_poly.pdbx_seq_one_letter_code
_entity_poly.pdbx_strand_id
1 'polypeptide(L)'
;MTLQEFITTIKSKGALIWGPSNTRAIEFANSNLQQKKCAMIPNQIISLYMQTAGINLGSGYMFGPTELPNGVNFPIPDIVHINQDLQNIPSLKNKTVFARNDLFWFAFDAFGTYYMLNNINGNVLRKYDDAYRALYDCLMGGKL
;
A
#
# COMPACT_ATOMS: atom_id res chain seq x y z
N MET A 1 2.90 -5.09 15.91
CA MET A 1 2.34 -3.73 15.97
C MET A 1 0.86 -3.80 15.68
N THR A 2 0.03 -3.22 16.53
CA THR A 2 -1.41 -3.15 16.30
C THR A 2 -1.75 -2.03 15.33
N LEU A 3 -2.94 -2.07 14.73
CA LEU A 3 -3.43 -1.00 13.88
C LEU A 3 -3.45 0.34 14.62
N GLN A 4 -3.93 0.36 15.86
CA GLN A 4 -4.01 1.59 16.64
C GLN A 4 -2.62 2.15 16.97
N GLU A 5 -1.67 1.28 17.34
CA GLU A 5 -0.28 1.69 17.58
C GLU A 5 0.33 2.30 16.30
N PHE A 6 0.09 1.67 15.16
CA PHE A 6 0.57 2.17 13.89
C PHE A 6 0.02 3.56 13.57
N ILE A 7 -1.30 3.72 13.63
CA ILE A 7 -1.96 5.01 13.34
C ILE A 7 -1.44 6.11 14.28
N THR A 8 -1.36 5.82 15.58
CA THR A 8 -0.88 6.79 16.58
C THR A 8 0.56 7.21 16.29
N THR A 9 1.40 6.23 15.94
CA THR A 9 2.82 6.49 15.67
C THR A 9 3.01 7.36 14.44
N ILE A 10 2.36 7.04 13.32
CA ILE A 10 2.55 7.82 12.09
C ILE A 10 1.94 9.21 12.19
N LYS A 11 0.85 9.38 12.95
CA LYS A 11 0.29 10.70 13.25
C LYS A 11 1.31 11.56 13.99
N SER A 12 1.99 10.99 14.98
CA SER A 12 3.01 11.70 15.74
C SER A 12 4.20 12.13 14.89
N LYS A 13 4.42 11.48 13.74
CA LYS A 13 5.48 11.82 12.80
C LYS A 13 5.05 12.82 11.74
N GLY A 14 3.80 13.26 11.77
CA GLY A 14 3.29 14.28 10.84
C GLY A 14 2.65 13.71 9.57
N ALA A 15 2.31 12.42 9.54
CA ALA A 15 1.67 11.82 8.37
C ALA A 15 0.31 12.45 8.09
N LEU A 16 0.00 12.62 6.80
CA LEU A 16 -1.34 12.93 6.33
C LEU A 16 -2.14 11.64 6.24
N ILE A 17 -3.33 11.63 6.83
CA ILE A 17 -4.20 10.46 6.89
C ILE A 17 -5.57 10.89 6.37
N TRP A 18 -5.97 10.30 5.23
CA TRP A 18 -7.29 10.58 4.65
C TRP A 18 -8.39 9.88 5.44
N GLY A 19 -9.63 10.30 5.22
CA GLY A 19 -10.78 9.68 5.86
C GLY A 19 -10.95 8.20 5.46
N PRO A 20 -11.87 7.48 6.12
CA PRO A 20 -12.05 6.05 5.88
C PRO A 20 -12.59 5.75 4.49
N SER A 21 -12.22 4.59 3.96
CA SER A 21 -12.87 3.99 2.81
C SER A 21 -14.10 3.20 3.29
N ASN A 22 -14.69 2.40 2.42
CA ASN A 22 -15.87 1.60 2.75
C ASN A 22 -15.79 0.22 2.12
N THR A 23 -16.62 -0.69 2.61
CA THR A 23 -16.66 -2.08 2.16
C THR A 23 -16.87 -2.20 0.67
N ARG A 24 -17.77 -1.38 0.10
CA ARG A 24 -18.08 -1.43 -1.33
C ARG A 24 -16.87 -1.09 -2.21
N ALA A 25 -16.13 -0.05 -1.84
CA ALA A 25 -14.92 0.34 -2.55
C ALA A 25 -13.85 -0.74 -2.46
N ILE A 26 -13.69 -1.35 -1.30
CA ILE A 26 -12.71 -2.43 -1.07
C ILE A 26 -13.07 -3.67 -1.90
N GLU A 27 -14.34 -4.07 -1.91
CA GLU A 27 -14.81 -5.20 -2.70
C GLU A 27 -14.63 -4.97 -4.19
N PHE A 28 -14.91 -3.77 -4.67
CA PHE A 28 -14.71 -3.40 -6.07
C PHE A 28 -13.23 -3.49 -6.44
N ALA A 29 -12.34 -2.98 -5.60
CA ALA A 29 -10.90 -3.06 -5.82
C ALA A 29 -10.43 -4.52 -5.85
N ASN A 30 -10.90 -5.36 -4.92
CA ASN A 30 -10.56 -6.78 -4.88
C ASN A 30 -11.01 -7.52 -6.13
N SER A 31 -12.23 -7.24 -6.63
CA SER A 31 -12.71 -7.85 -7.87
C SER A 31 -11.81 -7.51 -9.05
N ASN A 32 -11.39 -6.27 -9.15
CA ASN A 32 -10.49 -5.83 -10.22
C ASN A 32 -9.09 -6.44 -10.11
N LEU A 33 -8.55 -6.53 -8.89
CA LEU A 33 -7.26 -7.19 -8.67
C LEU A 33 -7.32 -8.67 -9.05
N GLN A 34 -8.40 -9.34 -8.69
CA GLN A 34 -8.60 -10.75 -9.03
C GLN A 34 -8.65 -10.95 -10.55
N GLN A 35 -9.38 -10.10 -11.27
CA GLN A 35 -9.47 -10.17 -12.74
C GLN A 35 -8.10 -9.98 -13.39
N LYS A 36 -7.23 -9.19 -12.79
CA LYS A 36 -5.87 -8.94 -13.28
C LYS A 36 -4.86 -9.95 -12.77
N LYS A 37 -5.31 -10.99 -12.06
CA LYS A 37 -4.46 -12.04 -11.47
C LYS A 37 -3.46 -11.50 -10.45
N CYS A 38 -3.79 -10.39 -9.81
CA CYS A 38 -3.05 -9.85 -8.69
C CYS A 38 -3.54 -10.48 -7.40
N ALA A 39 -2.68 -10.50 -6.35
CA ALA A 39 -3.11 -10.94 -5.03
C ALA A 39 -4.20 -10.01 -4.49
N MET A 40 -5.20 -10.58 -3.81
CA MET A 40 -6.29 -9.81 -3.21
C MET A 40 -5.84 -9.17 -1.89
N ILE A 41 -6.51 -8.09 -1.53
CA ILE A 41 -6.18 -7.28 -0.36
C ILE A 41 -6.32 -8.14 0.91
N PRO A 42 -5.25 -8.29 1.72
CA PRO A 42 -5.31 -9.07 2.95
C PRO A 42 -6.06 -8.36 4.07
N ASN A 43 -6.47 -9.12 5.08
CA ASN A 43 -7.30 -8.61 6.18
C ASN A 43 -6.69 -7.42 6.93
N GLN A 44 -5.39 -7.40 7.14
CA GLN A 44 -4.73 -6.28 7.81
C GLN A 44 -4.90 -4.97 7.02
N ILE A 45 -4.78 -5.05 5.71
CA ILE A 45 -4.96 -3.87 4.84
C ILE A 45 -6.43 -3.49 4.76
N ILE A 46 -7.35 -4.47 4.71
CA ILE A 46 -8.79 -4.19 4.76
C ILE A 46 -9.14 -3.42 6.04
N SER A 47 -8.64 -3.87 7.18
CA SER A 47 -8.88 -3.20 8.47
C SER A 47 -8.35 -1.77 8.45
N LEU A 48 -7.19 -1.55 7.82
CA LEU A 48 -6.60 -0.22 7.69
C LEU A 48 -7.46 0.66 6.77
N TYR A 49 -7.92 0.14 5.63
CA TYR A 49 -8.78 0.89 4.69
C TYR A 49 -10.11 1.31 5.33
N MET A 50 -10.63 0.53 6.26
CA MET A 50 -11.84 0.91 7.00
C MET A 50 -11.61 2.12 7.90
N GLN A 51 -10.37 2.48 8.18
CA GLN A 51 -10.01 3.68 8.94
C GLN A 51 -9.44 4.79 8.09
N THR A 52 -8.79 4.47 6.96
CA THR A 52 -8.21 5.47 6.08
C THR A 52 -8.11 4.98 4.65
N ALA A 53 -8.48 5.82 3.70
CA ALA A 53 -8.35 5.54 2.28
C ALA A 53 -6.96 5.82 1.73
N GLY A 54 -6.07 6.42 2.50
CA GLY A 54 -4.72 6.73 2.05
C GLY A 54 -3.90 7.38 3.14
N ILE A 55 -2.59 7.22 3.04
CA ILE A 55 -1.62 7.78 3.99
C ILE A 55 -0.44 8.32 3.19
N ASN A 56 0.07 9.49 3.60
CA ASN A 56 1.26 10.08 3.01
C ASN A 56 2.18 10.63 4.11
N LEU A 57 3.48 10.33 3.99
CA LEU A 57 4.51 10.95 4.81
C LEU A 57 5.77 11.12 3.95
N GLY A 58 6.13 12.38 3.63
CA GLY A 58 7.23 12.67 2.72
C GLY A 58 6.98 12.05 1.34
N SER A 59 7.92 11.27 0.83
CA SER A 59 7.77 10.55 -0.43
C SER A 59 6.99 9.24 -0.30
N GLY A 60 6.62 8.84 0.93
CA GLY A 60 5.92 7.60 1.19
C GLY A 60 4.40 7.73 1.02
N TYR A 61 3.80 6.78 0.30
CA TYR A 61 2.36 6.75 0.05
C TYR A 61 1.82 5.34 0.24
N MET A 62 0.66 5.22 0.88
CA MET A 62 -0.15 4.01 0.81
C MET A 62 -1.25 4.24 -0.23
N PHE A 63 -1.39 3.31 -1.18
CA PHE A 63 -2.46 3.35 -2.17
C PHE A 63 -3.72 2.73 -1.58
N GLY A 64 -4.84 3.45 -1.73
CA GLY A 64 -6.14 3.00 -1.25
C GLY A 64 -6.95 2.29 -2.33
N PRO A 65 -8.18 1.89 -2.00
CA PRO A 65 -9.07 1.24 -2.97
C PRO A 65 -9.63 2.20 -4.02
N THR A 66 -9.54 3.50 -3.78
CA THR A 66 -10.00 4.55 -4.70
C THR A 66 -8.92 5.59 -4.90
N GLU A 67 -8.96 6.26 -6.06
CA GLU A 67 -8.07 7.38 -6.35
C GLU A 67 -8.31 8.53 -5.36
N LEU A 68 -7.22 9.22 -5.00
CA LEU A 68 -7.26 10.44 -4.21
C LEU A 68 -6.92 11.62 -5.12
N PRO A 69 -7.94 12.26 -5.75
CA PRO A 69 -7.71 13.29 -6.77
C PRO A 69 -7.05 14.55 -6.21
N ASN A 70 -7.20 14.80 -4.91
CA ASN A 70 -6.62 15.96 -4.22
C ASN A 70 -5.45 15.55 -3.32
N GLY A 71 -4.55 14.71 -3.82
CA GLY A 71 -3.31 14.39 -3.14
C GLY A 71 -2.47 15.65 -2.90
N VAL A 72 -1.38 15.54 -2.12
CA VAL A 72 -0.61 16.71 -1.66
C VAL A 72 -0.12 17.58 -2.82
N ASN A 73 0.49 16.97 -3.86
CA ASN A 73 1.03 17.69 -5.01
C ASN A 73 0.48 17.19 -6.34
N PHE A 74 -0.18 16.03 -6.32
CA PHE A 74 -0.69 15.37 -7.51
C PHE A 74 -1.74 14.34 -7.09
N PRO A 75 -2.63 13.91 -8.00
CA PRO A 75 -3.56 12.83 -7.69
C PRO A 75 -2.82 11.55 -7.34
N ILE A 76 -3.26 10.86 -6.28
CA ILE A 76 -2.69 9.58 -5.87
C ILE A 76 -3.55 8.48 -6.47
N PRO A 77 -2.99 7.63 -7.35
CA PRO A 77 -3.76 6.56 -7.97
C PRO A 77 -4.21 5.50 -6.98
N ASP A 78 -5.24 4.75 -7.32
CA ASP A 78 -5.69 3.63 -6.51
C ASP A 78 -4.80 2.39 -6.69
N ILE A 79 -5.00 1.40 -5.81
CA ILE A 79 -4.19 0.17 -5.81
C ILE A 79 -4.34 -0.63 -7.11
N VAL A 80 -5.50 -0.59 -7.76
CA VAL A 80 -5.73 -1.32 -9.01
C VAL A 80 -4.93 -0.71 -10.15
N HIS A 81 -4.99 0.61 -10.32
CA HIS A 81 -4.28 1.30 -11.41
C HIS A 81 -2.76 1.18 -11.28
N ILE A 82 -2.23 1.30 -10.06
CA ILE A 82 -0.79 1.14 -9.83
C ILE A 82 -0.33 -0.26 -10.29
N ASN A 83 -1.09 -1.30 -9.96
CA ASN A 83 -0.68 -2.66 -10.28
C ASN A 83 -0.89 -3.00 -11.75
N GLN A 84 -1.81 -2.33 -12.41
CA GLN A 84 -2.02 -2.52 -13.84
C GLN A 84 -0.75 -2.22 -14.64
N ASP A 85 -0.05 -1.15 -14.29
CA ASP A 85 1.18 -0.75 -14.97
C ASP A 85 2.38 -1.63 -14.60
N LEU A 86 2.35 -2.25 -13.42
CA LEU A 86 3.47 -3.03 -12.88
C LEU A 86 3.43 -4.52 -13.24
N GLN A 87 2.35 -5.00 -13.86
CA GLN A 87 2.18 -6.44 -14.15
C GLN A 87 3.24 -7.03 -15.09
N ASN A 88 3.87 -6.19 -15.90
CA ASN A 88 4.88 -6.64 -16.85
C ASN A 88 6.24 -6.91 -16.24
N ILE A 89 6.42 -6.63 -14.95
CA ILE A 89 7.67 -6.88 -14.25
C ILE A 89 7.63 -8.29 -13.67
N PRO A 90 8.47 -9.24 -14.14
CA PRO A 90 8.38 -10.65 -13.74
C PRO A 90 8.47 -10.88 -12.22
N SER A 91 9.30 -10.13 -11.53
CA SER A 91 9.48 -10.28 -10.07
C SER A 91 8.25 -9.85 -9.27
N LEU A 92 7.29 -9.13 -9.89
CA LEU A 92 6.03 -8.72 -9.25
C LEU A 92 4.89 -9.71 -9.48
N LYS A 93 5.15 -10.79 -10.22
CA LYS A 93 4.13 -11.82 -10.47
C LYS A 93 3.62 -12.37 -9.12
N ASN A 94 2.28 -12.49 -9.00
CA ASN A 94 1.58 -12.95 -7.81
C ASN A 94 1.72 -12.03 -6.59
N LYS A 95 2.21 -10.81 -6.80
CA LYS A 95 2.28 -9.77 -5.75
C LYS A 95 1.43 -8.57 -6.15
N THR A 96 0.97 -7.83 -5.15
CA THR A 96 0.22 -6.59 -5.35
C THR A 96 0.93 -5.48 -4.58
N VAL A 97 1.37 -4.45 -5.31
CA VAL A 97 2.01 -3.28 -4.69
C VAL A 97 0.94 -2.44 -4.01
N PHE A 98 1.12 -2.09 -2.74
CA PHE A 98 0.14 -1.32 -1.96
C PHE A 98 0.71 -0.03 -1.38
N ALA A 99 2.02 0.18 -1.48
CA ALA A 99 2.68 1.37 -0.97
C ALA A 99 4.01 1.59 -1.67
N ARG A 100 4.51 2.82 -1.62
CA ARG A 100 5.82 3.15 -2.20
C ARG A 100 6.44 4.35 -1.49
N ASN A 101 7.77 4.47 -1.62
CA ASN A 101 8.51 5.71 -1.40
C ASN A 101 9.48 5.91 -2.56
N ASP A 102 10.42 6.84 -2.45
CA ASP A 102 11.35 7.15 -3.55
C ASP A 102 12.26 5.97 -3.94
N LEU A 103 12.51 5.04 -3.01
CA LEU A 103 13.49 3.97 -3.19
C LEU A 103 12.87 2.59 -3.37
N PHE A 104 11.69 2.36 -2.81
CA PHE A 104 11.13 1.02 -2.68
C PHE A 104 9.65 0.96 -3.03
N TRP A 105 9.24 -0.20 -3.54
CA TRP A 105 7.84 -0.62 -3.55
C TRP A 105 7.59 -1.57 -2.39
N PHE A 106 6.36 -1.53 -1.87
CA PHE A 106 5.90 -2.46 -0.84
C PHE A 106 4.71 -3.22 -1.37
N ALA A 107 4.76 -4.55 -1.25
CA ALA A 107 3.77 -5.44 -1.87
C ALA A 107 3.35 -6.53 -0.90
N PHE A 108 2.21 -7.17 -1.20
CA PHE A 108 1.76 -8.37 -0.50
C PHE A 108 1.50 -9.49 -1.51
N ASP A 109 1.53 -10.74 -1.02
CA ASP A 109 1.12 -11.90 -1.80
C ASP A 109 -0.19 -12.48 -1.25
N ALA A 110 -0.66 -13.58 -1.83
CA ALA A 110 -1.91 -14.23 -1.42
C ALA A 110 -1.79 -15.00 -0.10
N PHE A 111 -0.58 -15.13 0.46
CA PHE A 111 -0.30 -15.95 1.63
C PHE A 111 -0.06 -15.13 2.91
N GLY A 112 -0.25 -13.80 2.84
CA GLY A 112 -0.07 -12.94 4.00
C GLY A 112 1.36 -12.49 4.24
N THR A 113 2.24 -12.65 3.26
CA THR A 113 3.61 -12.14 3.33
C THR A 113 3.68 -10.77 2.68
N TYR A 114 4.42 -9.85 3.30
CA TYR A 114 4.65 -8.51 2.81
C TYR A 114 6.12 -8.35 2.41
N TYR A 115 6.39 -7.52 1.43
CA TYR A 115 7.72 -7.39 0.84
C TYR A 115 8.12 -5.94 0.66
N MET A 116 9.39 -5.65 0.92
CA MET A 116 10.05 -4.44 0.42
C MET A 116 10.82 -4.81 -0.83
N LEU A 117 10.58 -4.09 -1.93
CA LEU A 117 11.12 -4.40 -3.23
C LEU A 117 11.93 -3.22 -3.76
N ASN A 118 12.99 -3.53 -4.49
CA ASN A 118 13.73 -2.52 -5.25
C ASN A 118 12.81 -1.94 -6.32
N ASN A 119 12.73 -0.61 -6.44
CA ASN A 119 11.81 0.05 -7.37
C ASN A 119 12.32 0.10 -8.83
N ILE A 120 13.52 -0.40 -9.09
CA ILE A 120 14.08 -0.49 -10.44
C ILE A 120 13.78 -1.85 -11.07
N ASN A 121 14.05 -2.93 -10.34
CA ASN A 121 13.92 -4.30 -10.87
C ASN A 121 12.89 -5.18 -10.14
N GLY A 122 12.33 -4.70 -9.03
CA GLY A 122 11.34 -5.46 -8.27
C GLY A 122 11.92 -6.58 -7.42
N ASN A 123 13.24 -6.66 -7.26
CA ASN A 123 13.85 -7.70 -6.44
C ASN A 123 13.48 -7.52 -4.96
N VAL A 124 13.25 -8.65 -4.28
CA VAL A 124 12.90 -8.66 -2.86
C VAL A 124 14.12 -8.28 -2.03
N LEU A 125 13.97 -7.25 -1.21
CA LEU A 125 15.00 -6.77 -0.29
C LEU A 125 14.72 -7.17 1.15
N ARG A 126 13.43 -7.27 1.53
CA ARG A 126 13.02 -7.62 2.88
C ARG A 126 11.62 -8.23 2.85
N LYS A 127 11.35 -9.16 3.79
CA LYS A 127 10.03 -9.77 4.00
C LYS A 127 9.50 -9.42 5.38
N TYR A 128 8.18 -9.32 5.49
CA TYR A 128 7.47 -9.03 6.73
C TYR A 128 6.28 -9.97 6.86
N ASP A 129 5.89 -10.28 8.07
CA ASP A 129 4.65 -10.99 8.38
C ASP A 129 3.55 -10.06 8.92
N ASP A 130 3.83 -8.75 8.98
CA ASP A 130 2.94 -7.73 9.52
C ASP A 130 2.88 -6.53 8.55
N ALA A 131 1.67 -6.23 8.08
CA ALA A 131 1.44 -5.12 7.15
C ALA A 131 1.85 -3.77 7.73
N TYR A 132 1.57 -3.56 9.01
CA TYR A 132 1.82 -2.25 9.64
C TYR A 132 3.31 -1.99 9.80
N ARG A 133 4.09 -3.05 10.01
CA ARG A 133 5.55 -2.94 10.06
C ARG A 133 6.12 -2.56 8.70
N ALA A 134 5.62 -3.19 7.64
CA ALA A 134 6.02 -2.86 6.27
C ALA A 134 5.67 -1.41 5.93
N LEU A 135 4.45 -0.98 6.26
CA LEU A 135 4.01 0.41 6.04
C LEU A 135 4.83 1.41 6.86
N TYR A 136 5.15 1.06 8.10
CA TYR A 136 6.01 1.90 8.92
C TYR A 136 7.36 2.14 8.23
N ASP A 137 8.01 1.10 7.74
CA ASP A 137 9.28 1.24 7.02
C ASP A 137 9.12 2.08 5.75
N CYS A 138 8.03 1.89 5.02
CA CYS A 138 7.70 2.69 3.84
C CYS A 138 7.61 4.19 4.16
N LEU A 139 6.82 4.53 5.15
CA LEU A 139 6.53 5.92 5.50
C LEU A 139 7.73 6.60 6.17
N MET A 140 8.45 5.89 7.01
CA MET A 140 9.66 6.44 7.64
C MET A 140 10.78 6.63 6.63
N GLY A 141 10.91 5.71 5.66
CA GLY A 141 11.83 5.89 4.53
C GLY A 141 11.46 7.08 3.65
N GLY A 142 10.16 7.34 3.48
CA GLY A 142 9.69 8.50 2.72
C GLY A 142 9.98 9.83 3.39
N LYS A 143 10.10 9.85 4.72
CA LYS A 143 10.41 11.05 5.48
C LYS A 143 11.87 11.48 5.30
N LEU A 144 12.74 10.54 5.06
CA LEU A 144 14.16 10.82 4.87
C LEU A 144 14.39 11.50 3.52
#